data_c2af2cc7688cfc967cd0d6d68c837bb3
#
_entry.id   c2af2cc7688cfc967cd0d6d68c837bb3
#
_cell.length_a   1.000
_cell.length_b   1.000
_cell.length_c   1.000
_cell.angle_alpha   90.00
_cell.angle_beta   90.00
_cell.angle_gamma   90.00
#
_symmetry.space_group_name_H-M   'P 1'
#
loop_
_entity.id
_entity.type
_entity.pdbx_description
1 polymer ?
#
loop_
_entity_poly.entity_id
_entity_poly.type
_entity_poly.pdbx_seq_one_letter_code
_entity_poly.pdbx_strand_id
1 'polypeptide(L)'
;MENISVNSLVESTNSNLPRDIKIEFAKNILSSIKNPDDAKKEFELLINKLSLKKQREIINATGTVLHTNLGRSPINVSFSGMYTNIEYDLTTASRGNRNDYLTESMKVLLGVENVAFVNNNASSLYLSLLCLAKKHSKDTVIVSRGEIIEIGGSYRLPDIISETGMNLIEVGTTNKTRLSDYEGALREYPNSVVLKVHRSNFSISGFTEEVEIAELAELKNKYETLLIHDLGSGLVIENSFLTKHSLSLFEQEPVSYTHLTLPTILRV
;
A
#
# COMPACT_ATOMS: atom_id res chain seq x y z
N MET A 1 -36.07 -2.35 -43.86
CA MET A 1 -34.99 -2.01 -42.86
C MET A 1 -34.54 -3.35 -42.28
N GLU A 2 -33.30 -3.74 -42.55
CA GLU A 2 -32.77 -4.96 -41.93
C GLU A 2 -32.69 -4.78 -40.40
N ASN A 3 -33.35 -5.68 -39.69
CA ASN A 3 -33.29 -5.68 -38.24
C ASN A 3 -31.88 -6.21 -37.79
N ILE A 4 -31.06 -5.31 -37.27
CA ILE A 4 -29.76 -5.72 -36.72
C ILE A 4 -29.96 -6.55 -35.43
N SER A 5 -29.32 -7.71 -35.34
CA SER A 5 -29.43 -8.60 -34.19
C SER A 5 -28.23 -8.43 -33.23
N VAL A 6 -28.42 -8.86 -32.00
CA VAL A 6 -27.31 -8.91 -30.99
C VAL A 6 -26.11 -9.69 -31.54
N ASN A 7 -26.35 -10.84 -32.16
CA ASN A 7 -25.28 -11.65 -32.72
C ASN A 7 -24.57 -10.96 -33.89
N SER A 8 -25.30 -10.27 -34.79
CA SER A 8 -24.66 -9.56 -35.89
C SER A 8 -23.78 -8.40 -35.44
N LEU A 9 -24.16 -7.70 -34.36
CA LEU A 9 -23.28 -6.69 -33.73
C LEU A 9 -22.05 -7.33 -33.12
N VAL A 10 -22.20 -8.40 -32.36
CA VAL A 10 -21.07 -9.10 -31.71
C VAL A 10 -20.06 -9.60 -32.73
N GLU A 11 -20.52 -10.12 -33.86
CA GLU A 11 -19.67 -10.65 -34.94
C GLU A 11 -19.06 -9.55 -35.82
N SER A 12 -19.63 -8.35 -35.82
CA SER A 12 -19.11 -7.23 -36.60
C SER A 12 -17.78 -6.67 -36.08
N THR A 13 -17.35 -7.04 -34.86
CA THR A 13 -16.13 -6.55 -34.26
C THR A 13 -15.08 -7.65 -34.03
N ASN A 14 -13.86 -7.40 -34.48
CA ASN A 14 -12.72 -8.29 -34.26
C ASN A 14 -11.99 -7.91 -32.96
N SER A 15 -12.68 -7.99 -31.81
CA SER A 15 -12.14 -7.65 -30.50
C SER A 15 -11.93 -8.89 -29.63
N ASN A 16 -10.80 -8.96 -28.91
CA ASN A 16 -10.47 -10.00 -27.93
C ASN A 16 -11.23 -9.86 -26.59
N LEU A 17 -12.30 -9.08 -26.55
CA LEU A 17 -13.16 -9.02 -25.36
C LEU A 17 -14.00 -10.30 -25.26
N PRO A 18 -14.30 -10.75 -24.02
CA PRO A 18 -15.20 -11.90 -23.80
C PRO A 18 -16.53 -11.70 -24.50
N ARG A 19 -17.04 -12.79 -25.11
CA ARG A 19 -18.28 -12.77 -25.89
C ARG A 19 -19.46 -12.25 -25.05
N ASP A 20 -19.55 -12.64 -23.79
CA ASP A 20 -20.64 -12.25 -22.88
C ASP A 20 -20.70 -10.75 -22.67
N ILE A 21 -19.53 -10.11 -22.50
CA ILE A 21 -19.45 -8.64 -22.41
C ILE A 21 -19.93 -7.97 -23.67
N LYS A 22 -19.54 -8.49 -24.84
CA LYS A 22 -20.01 -7.97 -26.14
C LYS A 22 -21.53 -8.13 -26.31
N ILE A 23 -22.09 -9.24 -25.87
CA ILE A 23 -23.54 -9.50 -25.91
C ILE A 23 -24.31 -8.48 -25.05
N GLU A 24 -23.86 -8.22 -23.81
CA GLU A 24 -24.56 -7.28 -22.94
C GLU A 24 -24.49 -5.84 -23.47
N PHE A 25 -23.36 -5.42 -24.02
CA PHE A 25 -23.27 -4.12 -24.69
C PHE A 25 -24.18 -4.04 -25.92
N ALA A 26 -24.24 -5.08 -26.75
CA ALA A 26 -25.11 -5.10 -27.90
C ALA A 26 -26.59 -5.01 -27.49
N LYS A 27 -27.03 -5.74 -26.47
CA LYS A 27 -28.40 -5.64 -25.93
C LYS A 27 -28.74 -4.23 -25.47
N ASN A 28 -27.82 -3.60 -24.67
CA ASN A 28 -28.02 -2.27 -24.14
C ASN A 28 -28.14 -1.22 -25.27
N ILE A 29 -27.31 -1.31 -26.30
CA ILE A 29 -27.35 -0.41 -27.44
C ILE A 29 -28.65 -0.59 -28.25
N LEU A 30 -29.03 -1.83 -28.56
CA LEU A 30 -30.25 -2.10 -29.32
C LEU A 30 -31.54 -1.76 -28.56
N SER A 31 -31.49 -1.68 -27.24
CA SER A 31 -32.61 -1.20 -26.43
C SER A 31 -32.84 0.31 -26.57
N SER A 32 -31.78 1.08 -26.80
CA SER A 32 -31.81 2.56 -26.85
C SER A 32 -31.71 3.14 -28.25
N ILE A 33 -30.97 2.49 -29.15
CA ILE A 33 -30.75 2.97 -30.53
C ILE A 33 -31.50 2.09 -31.52
N LYS A 34 -32.44 2.68 -32.24
CA LYS A 34 -33.28 1.97 -33.22
C LYS A 34 -32.69 1.94 -34.64
N ASN A 35 -31.85 2.92 -34.97
CA ASN A 35 -31.20 2.96 -36.28
C ASN A 35 -30.05 1.93 -36.31
N PRO A 36 -30.03 1.00 -37.28
CA PRO A 36 -28.99 -0.03 -37.35
C PRO A 36 -27.57 0.49 -37.53
N ASP A 37 -27.39 1.52 -38.35
CA ASP A 37 -26.07 2.09 -38.64
C ASP A 37 -25.51 2.82 -37.41
N ASP A 38 -26.37 3.57 -36.71
CA ASP A 38 -25.97 4.28 -35.45
C ASP A 38 -25.68 3.25 -34.36
N ALA A 39 -26.46 2.19 -34.23
CA ALA A 39 -26.21 1.13 -33.26
C ALA A 39 -24.89 0.42 -33.51
N LYS A 40 -24.55 0.14 -34.76
CA LYS A 40 -23.26 -0.46 -35.12
C LYS A 40 -22.09 0.46 -34.79
N LYS A 41 -22.20 1.72 -35.17
CA LYS A 41 -21.17 2.75 -34.89
C LYS A 41 -20.92 2.92 -33.38
N GLU A 42 -21.98 3.01 -32.60
CA GLU A 42 -21.90 3.16 -31.15
C GLU A 42 -21.28 1.91 -30.49
N PHE A 43 -21.67 0.72 -30.99
CA PHE A 43 -21.10 -0.54 -30.52
C PHE A 43 -19.61 -0.64 -30.80
N GLU A 44 -19.16 -0.32 -32.01
CA GLU A 44 -17.74 -0.30 -32.37
C GLU A 44 -16.96 0.70 -31.52
N LEU A 45 -17.50 1.91 -31.29
CA LEU A 45 -16.88 2.93 -30.45
C LEU A 45 -16.70 2.42 -29.01
N LEU A 46 -17.74 1.82 -28.42
CA LEU A 46 -17.73 1.31 -27.06
C LEU A 46 -16.74 0.14 -26.89
N ILE A 47 -16.76 -0.80 -27.82
CA ILE A 47 -15.84 -1.94 -27.83
C ILE A 47 -14.38 -1.48 -27.97
N ASN A 48 -14.11 -0.53 -28.85
CA ASN A 48 -12.78 0.05 -29.02
C ASN A 48 -12.32 0.78 -27.76
N LYS A 49 -13.18 1.61 -27.16
CA LYS A 49 -12.91 2.32 -25.92
C LYS A 49 -12.57 1.36 -24.77
N LEU A 50 -13.29 0.25 -24.64
CA LEU A 50 -13.03 -0.76 -23.62
C LEU A 50 -11.73 -1.53 -23.91
N SER A 51 -11.50 -1.87 -25.18
CA SER A 51 -10.28 -2.55 -25.61
C SER A 51 -9.01 -1.73 -25.35
N LEU A 52 -9.10 -0.39 -25.48
CA LEU A 52 -8.01 0.51 -25.17
C LEU A 52 -7.69 0.57 -23.65
N LYS A 53 -8.70 0.31 -22.80
CA LYS A 53 -8.52 0.28 -21.32
C LYS A 53 -7.98 -1.06 -20.82
N LYS A 54 -7.90 -2.09 -21.65
CA LYS A 54 -7.37 -3.39 -21.27
C LYS A 54 -5.90 -3.26 -20.90
N GLN A 55 -5.52 -3.88 -19.79
CA GLN A 55 -4.13 -3.95 -19.37
C GLN A 55 -3.28 -4.63 -20.46
N ARG A 56 -2.11 -4.07 -20.69
CA ARG A 56 -1.13 -4.56 -21.67
C ARG A 56 0.24 -4.64 -21.01
N GLU A 57 1.05 -5.55 -21.48
CA GLU A 57 2.48 -5.56 -21.14
C GLU A 57 3.15 -4.32 -21.70
N ILE A 58 3.95 -3.69 -20.88
CA ILE A 58 4.71 -2.49 -21.22
C ILE A 58 6.14 -2.62 -20.72
N ILE A 59 7.04 -1.88 -21.34
CA ILE A 59 8.42 -1.75 -20.90
C ILE A 59 8.51 -0.55 -19.97
N ASN A 60 8.95 -0.75 -18.73
CA ASN A 60 9.20 0.35 -17.81
C ASN A 60 10.53 1.04 -18.16
N ALA A 61 10.44 2.17 -18.86
CA ALA A 61 11.58 3.01 -19.21
C ALA A 61 11.56 4.36 -18.46
N THR A 62 10.89 4.43 -17.29
CA THR A 62 10.73 5.67 -16.53
C THR A 62 11.93 6.03 -15.65
N GLY A 63 12.86 5.09 -15.43
CA GLY A 63 13.94 5.23 -14.44
C GLY A 63 13.50 4.97 -12.99
N THR A 64 12.22 4.68 -12.76
CA THR A 64 11.67 4.37 -11.43
C THR A 64 11.26 2.90 -11.36
N VAL A 65 11.99 2.10 -10.59
CA VAL A 65 11.77 0.64 -10.50
C VAL A 65 10.38 0.29 -9.96
N LEU A 66 9.95 0.98 -8.90
CA LEU A 66 8.66 0.76 -8.24
C LEU A 66 7.65 1.84 -8.63
N HIS A 67 7.44 2.03 -9.93
CA HIS A 67 6.56 3.07 -10.44
C HIS A 67 5.09 2.77 -10.09
N THR A 68 4.42 3.67 -9.38
CA THR A 68 3.05 3.48 -8.89
C THR A 68 2.02 3.27 -9.99
N ASN A 69 2.13 4.03 -11.10
CA ASN A 69 1.22 3.92 -12.24
C ASN A 69 1.44 2.64 -13.07
N LEU A 70 2.56 1.94 -12.86
CA LEU A 70 2.91 0.70 -13.56
C LEU A 70 2.70 -0.55 -12.68
N GLY A 71 1.97 -0.42 -11.59
CA GLY A 71 1.64 -1.52 -10.70
C GLY A 71 2.76 -1.91 -9.74
N ARG A 72 3.80 -1.09 -9.60
CA ARG A 72 4.99 -1.32 -8.77
C ARG A 72 5.80 -2.53 -9.25
N SER A 73 6.05 -3.52 -8.38
CA SER A 73 6.85 -4.69 -8.72
C SER A 73 6.01 -5.75 -9.45
N PRO A 74 6.43 -6.25 -10.62
CA PRO A 74 5.75 -7.37 -11.27
C PRO A 74 5.91 -8.65 -10.43
N ILE A 75 4.84 -9.44 -10.38
CA ILE A 75 4.82 -10.72 -9.68
C ILE A 75 4.54 -11.82 -10.70
N ASN A 76 5.40 -12.83 -10.72
CA ASN A 76 5.14 -14.06 -11.47
C ASN A 76 4.49 -15.09 -10.53
N VAL A 77 3.18 -15.27 -10.64
CA VAL A 77 2.40 -16.19 -9.80
C VAL A 77 1.83 -17.30 -10.65
N SER A 78 2.07 -18.54 -10.26
CA SER A 78 1.40 -19.70 -10.83
C SER A 78 0.32 -20.21 -9.86
N PHE A 79 -0.88 -20.45 -10.38
CA PHE A 79 -1.97 -21.04 -9.60
C PHE A 79 -2.11 -22.52 -9.94
N SER A 80 -2.18 -23.36 -8.91
CA SER A 80 -2.31 -24.82 -9.09
C SER A 80 -3.69 -25.26 -9.58
N GLY A 81 -4.72 -24.43 -9.38
CA GLY A 81 -6.11 -24.79 -9.61
C GLY A 81 -6.66 -25.89 -8.69
N MET A 82 -5.92 -26.25 -7.66
CA MET A 82 -6.26 -27.30 -6.70
C MET A 82 -6.82 -26.73 -5.41
N TYR A 83 -7.61 -27.53 -4.71
CA TYR A 83 -7.98 -27.21 -3.34
C TYR A 83 -6.76 -27.21 -2.44
N THR A 84 -6.72 -26.31 -1.47
CA THR A 84 -5.64 -26.17 -0.50
C THR A 84 -6.21 -26.17 0.92
N ASN A 85 -5.37 -26.49 1.89
CA ASN A 85 -5.73 -26.49 3.31
C ASN A 85 -5.58 -25.10 3.97
N ILE A 86 -5.81 -24.02 3.25
CA ILE A 86 -5.51 -22.65 3.68
C ILE A 86 -6.21 -22.24 5.01
N GLU A 87 -7.35 -22.83 5.33
CA GLU A 87 -8.07 -22.65 6.60
C GLU A 87 -8.37 -23.98 7.30
N TYR A 88 -7.58 -25.01 7.01
CA TYR A 88 -7.77 -26.32 7.59
C TYR A 88 -6.45 -26.89 8.10
N ASP A 89 -6.40 -27.21 9.40
CA ASP A 89 -5.27 -27.89 10.01
C ASP A 89 -5.39 -29.40 9.80
N LEU A 90 -4.48 -29.94 8.99
CA LEU A 90 -4.44 -31.36 8.66
C LEU A 90 -4.03 -32.26 9.87
N THR A 91 -3.37 -31.69 10.87
CA THR A 91 -2.91 -32.42 12.05
C THR A 91 -4.04 -32.64 13.04
N THR A 92 -4.82 -31.60 13.28
CA THR A 92 -5.94 -31.63 14.25
C THR A 92 -7.28 -31.93 13.60
N ALA A 93 -7.34 -32.04 12.28
CA ALA A 93 -8.54 -32.23 11.48
C ALA A 93 -9.62 -31.17 11.80
N SER A 94 -9.21 -29.92 12.04
CA SER A 94 -10.08 -28.83 12.46
C SER A 94 -9.85 -27.56 11.64
N ARG A 95 -10.69 -26.55 11.84
CA ARG A 95 -10.51 -25.25 11.20
C ARG A 95 -9.25 -24.57 11.74
N GLY A 96 -8.31 -24.24 10.82
CA GLY A 96 -7.13 -23.44 11.08
C GLY A 96 -7.34 -21.96 10.73
N ASN A 97 -6.30 -21.16 10.93
CA ASN A 97 -6.26 -19.76 10.57
C ASN A 97 -5.58 -19.60 9.20
N ARG A 98 -6.17 -18.81 8.32
CA ARG A 98 -5.70 -18.57 6.93
C ARG A 98 -4.23 -18.17 6.85
N ASN A 99 -3.76 -17.38 7.79
CA ASN A 99 -2.44 -16.76 7.75
C ASN A 99 -1.38 -17.48 8.60
N ASP A 100 -1.70 -18.59 9.29
CA ASP A 100 -0.79 -19.21 10.25
C ASP A 100 0.59 -19.52 9.67
N TYR A 101 0.64 -20.22 8.54
CA TYR A 101 1.91 -20.54 7.89
C TYR A 101 2.70 -19.27 7.51
N LEU A 102 2.03 -18.29 6.91
CA LEU A 102 2.68 -17.05 6.48
C LEU A 102 3.14 -16.21 7.68
N THR A 103 2.31 -16.12 8.72
CA THR A 103 2.63 -15.40 9.96
C THR A 103 3.86 -15.99 10.63
N GLU A 104 3.87 -17.29 10.87
CA GLU A 104 5.00 -17.96 11.53
C GLU A 104 6.28 -17.89 10.69
N SER A 105 6.19 -18.05 9.37
CA SER A 105 7.33 -17.91 8.48
C SER A 105 7.90 -16.49 8.51
N MET A 106 7.06 -15.48 8.51
CA MET A 106 7.50 -14.07 8.52
C MET A 106 8.02 -13.64 9.89
N LYS A 107 7.49 -14.16 10.99
CA LYS A 107 8.05 -13.92 12.34
C LYS A 107 9.51 -14.37 12.40
N VAL A 108 9.79 -15.56 11.88
CA VAL A 108 11.16 -16.12 11.85
C VAL A 108 12.06 -15.29 10.91
N LEU A 109 11.57 -14.97 9.71
CA LEU A 109 12.34 -14.22 8.71
C LEU A 109 12.71 -12.80 9.19
N LEU A 110 11.78 -12.14 9.86
CA LEU A 110 11.93 -10.75 10.32
C LEU A 110 12.47 -10.65 11.77
N GLY A 111 12.53 -11.76 12.51
CA GLY A 111 12.96 -11.73 13.91
C GLY A 111 12.01 -10.96 14.83
N VAL A 112 10.70 -10.98 14.55
CA VAL A 112 9.68 -10.20 15.29
C VAL A 112 8.73 -11.12 16.05
N GLU A 113 8.11 -10.60 17.11
CA GLU A 113 7.17 -11.37 17.94
C GLU A 113 5.86 -11.68 17.22
N ASN A 114 5.33 -10.70 16.47
CA ASN A 114 4.04 -10.82 15.80
C ASN A 114 4.05 -10.16 14.42
N VAL A 115 3.24 -10.70 13.52
CA VAL A 115 3.06 -10.20 12.15
C VAL A 115 1.58 -10.18 11.81
N ALA A 116 1.14 -9.10 11.19
CA ALA A 116 -0.19 -8.98 10.60
C ALA A 116 -0.08 -8.52 9.14
N PHE A 117 -0.96 -9.03 8.29
CA PHE A 117 -0.97 -8.71 6.87
C PHE A 117 -2.20 -7.88 6.51
N VAL A 118 -1.97 -6.84 5.74
CA VAL A 118 -2.99 -5.96 5.19
C VAL A 118 -2.70 -5.69 3.71
N ASN A 119 -3.63 -5.07 3.01
CA ASN A 119 -3.54 -4.90 1.56
C ASN A 119 -2.43 -3.94 1.09
N ASN A 120 -2.06 -2.96 1.93
CA ASN A 120 -1.06 -1.95 1.60
C ASN A 120 -0.60 -1.22 2.87
N ASN A 121 0.47 -0.44 2.75
CA ASN A 121 1.04 0.36 3.82
C ASN A 121 0.03 1.37 4.42
N ALA A 122 -0.77 2.04 3.60
CA ALA A 122 -1.79 2.98 4.07
C ALA A 122 -2.79 2.33 5.04
N SER A 123 -3.27 1.13 4.68
CA SER A 123 -4.15 0.35 5.56
C SER A 123 -3.44 -0.09 6.82
N SER A 124 -2.14 -0.41 6.75
CA SER A 124 -1.34 -0.78 7.91
C SER A 124 -1.22 0.38 8.90
N LEU A 125 -0.85 1.56 8.41
CA LEU A 125 -0.75 2.77 9.24
C LEU A 125 -2.10 3.14 9.86
N TYR A 126 -3.16 3.20 9.04
CA TYR A 126 -4.51 3.52 9.51
C TYR A 126 -4.98 2.57 10.61
N LEU A 127 -4.88 1.25 10.39
CA LEU A 127 -5.31 0.25 11.36
C LEU A 127 -4.48 0.27 12.63
N SER A 128 -3.17 0.50 12.54
CA SER A 128 -2.28 0.61 13.70
C SER A 128 -2.68 1.81 14.56
N LEU A 129 -2.82 2.99 13.97
CA LEU A 129 -3.23 4.19 14.68
C LEU A 129 -4.64 4.07 15.29
N LEU A 130 -5.59 3.52 14.53
CA LEU A 130 -6.95 3.28 15.02
C LEU A 130 -6.96 2.30 16.21
N CYS A 131 -6.12 1.27 16.17
CA CYS A 131 -5.98 0.32 17.27
C CYS A 131 -5.40 1.01 18.52
N LEU A 132 -4.39 1.85 18.35
CA LEU A 132 -3.77 2.60 19.44
C LEU A 132 -4.75 3.59 20.05
N ALA A 133 -5.52 4.30 19.24
CA ALA A 133 -6.56 5.20 19.71
C ALA A 133 -7.62 4.47 20.56
N LYS A 134 -8.12 3.32 20.06
CA LYS A 134 -9.23 2.61 20.70
C LYS A 134 -8.82 1.73 21.88
N LYS A 135 -7.68 1.06 21.81
CA LYS A 135 -7.24 0.09 22.82
C LYS A 135 -6.25 0.65 23.85
N HIS A 136 -5.49 1.64 23.47
CA HIS A 136 -4.40 2.20 24.31
C HIS A 136 -4.65 3.65 24.68
N SER A 137 -5.86 4.20 24.40
CA SER A 137 -6.27 5.57 24.72
C SER A 137 -5.25 6.61 24.22
N LYS A 138 -4.58 6.33 23.10
CA LYS A 138 -3.71 7.30 22.45
C LYS A 138 -4.55 8.25 21.61
N ASP A 139 -4.32 9.55 21.76
CA ASP A 139 -5.11 10.61 21.12
C ASP A 139 -4.29 11.52 20.18
N THR A 140 -2.97 11.35 20.18
CA THR A 140 -2.04 12.24 19.49
C THR A 140 -0.93 11.45 18.79
N VAL A 141 -0.58 11.86 17.57
CA VAL A 141 0.56 11.36 16.79
C VAL A 141 1.58 12.48 16.68
N ILE A 142 2.81 12.24 17.14
CA ILE A 142 3.94 13.17 17.01
C ILE A 142 4.79 12.69 15.83
N VAL A 143 5.05 13.56 14.86
CA VAL A 143 5.85 13.25 13.67
C VAL A 143 6.72 14.46 13.27
N SER A 144 7.90 14.21 12.70
CA SER A 144 8.74 15.26 12.15
C SER A 144 8.05 15.97 10.98
N ARG A 145 8.10 17.31 10.94
CA ARG A 145 7.58 18.09 9.81
C ARG A 145 8.26 17.69 8.48
N GLY A 146 9.53 17.34 8.49
CA GLY A 146 10.25 16.84 7.33
C GLY A 146 9.81 15.45 6.84
N GLU A 147 8.97 14.75 7.61
CA GLU A 147 8.43 13.41 7.32
C GLU A 147 6.93 13.43 6.99
N ILE A 148 6.32 14.60 6.88
CA ILE A 148 4.94 14.76 6.40
C ILE A 148 4.93 14.54 4.89
N ILE A 149 4.56 13.33 4.50
CA ILE A 149 4.63 12.88 3.11
C ILE A 149 3.27 12.92 2.40
N GLU A 150 3.32 13.13 1.09
CA GLU A 150 2.25 12.79 0.16
C GLU A 150 2.77 11.74 -0.82
N ILE A 151 2.05 10.61 -0.94
CA ILE A 151 2.33 9.56 -1.91
C ILE A 151 1.27 9.63 -3.02
N GLY A 152 1.59 9.15 -4.22
CA GLY A 152 0.69 9.23 -5.38
C GLY A 152 -0.76 8.82 -5.09
N GLY A 153 -1.72 9.47 -5.76
CA GLY A 153 -3.15 9.25 -5.56
C GLY A 153 -3.77 10.07 -4.43
N SER A 154 -3.16 11.19 -4.05
CA SER A 154 -3.62 12.09 -2.97
C SER A 154 -3.58 11.45 -1.58
N TYR A 155 -2.75 10.42 -1.38
CA TYR A 155 -2.47 9.87 -0.07
C TYR A 155 -1.60 10.84 0.71
N ARG A 156 -2.19 11.49 1.72
CA ARG A 156 -1.50 12.43 2.61
C ARG A 156 -1.49 11.88 4.02
N LEU A 157 -0.32 11.88 4.62
CA LEU A 157 -0.15 11.40 5.99
C LEU A 157 -1.07 12.11 7.00
N PRO A 158 -1.24 13.46 6.97
CA PRO A 158 -2.16 14.15 7.87
C PRO A 158 -3.61 13.70 7.73
N ASP A 159 -4.07 13.43 6.51
CA ASP A 159 -5.45 13.01 6.26
C ASP A 159 -5.72 11.64 6.91
N ILE A 160 -4.77 10.71 6.78
CA ILE A 160 -4.89 9.38 7.40
C ILE A 160 -4.91 9.45 8.92
N ILE A 161 -4.03 10.27 9.51
CA ILE A 161 -4.02 10.46 10.96
C ILE A 161 -5.37 11.04 11.42
N SER A 162 -5.85 12.06 10.74
CA SER A 162 -7.14 12.70 11.03
C SER A 162 -8.32 11.72 10.98
N GLU A 163 -8.36 10.83 10.00
CA GLU A 163 -9.42 9.82 9.84
C GLU A 163 -9.45 8.80 10.99
N THR A 164 -8.37 8.66 11.76
CA THR A 164 -8.36 7.82 12.98
C THR A 164 -8.94 8.52 14.21
N GLY A 165 -9.22 9.81 14.11
CA GLY A 165 -9.64 10.67 15.22
C GLY A 165 -8.51 11.12 16.14
N MET A 166 -7.24 10.86 15.77
CA MET A 166 -6.07 11.32 16.52
C MET A 166 -5.63 12.71 16.04
N ASN A 167 -5.05 13.48 16.96
CA ASN A 167 -4.45 14.78 16.68
C ASN A 167 -3.05 14.59 16.08
N LEU A 168 -2.70 15.42 15.09
CA LEU A 168 -1.36 15.48 14.54
C LEU A 168 -0.56 16.61 15.19
N ILE A 169 0.60 16.29 15.76
CA ILE A 169 1.58 17.25 16.25
C ILE A 169 2.85 17.13 15.41
N GLU A 170 3.15 18.18 14.67
CA GLU A 170 4.38 18.28 13.88
C GLU A 170 5.50 18.86 14.73
N VAL A 171 6.67 18.20 14.76
CA VAL A 171 7.85 18.67 15.49
C VAL A 171 8.98 19.07 14.53
N GLY A 172 9.82 20.00 14.96
CA GLY A 172 10.93 20.52 14.18
C GLY A 172 10.48 21.40 13.00
N THR A 173 11.29 21.40 11.96
CA THR A 173 11.07 22.16 10.71
C THR A 173 11.18 21.24 9.50
N THR A 174 10.93 21.77 8.29
CA THR A 174 11.00 20.99 7.06
C THR A 174 12.34 20.28 6.86
N ASN A 175 13.44 20.94 7.23
CA ASN A 175 14.79 20.45 6.98
C ASN A 175 15.54 20.02 8.25
N LYS A 176 15.03 20.34 9.44
CA LYS A 176 15.69 19.99 10.69
C LYS A 176 14.70 19.58 11.77
N THR A 177 14.94 18.43 12.35
CA THR A 177 14.24 17.94 13.53
C THR A 177 15.28 17.35 14.48
N ARG A 178 15.20 17.71 15.75
CA ARG A 178 16.11 17.29 16.81
C ARG A 178 15.37 16.44 17.82
N LEU A 179 16.11 15.65 18.56
CA LEU A 179 15.58 14.85 19.67
C LEU A 179 14.83 15.70 20.69
N SER A 180 15.33 16.91 20.98
CA SER A 180 14.69 17.88 21.89
C SER A 180 13.30 18.32 21.44
N ASP A 181 13.03 18.33 20.13
CA ASP A 181 11.72 18.71 19.59
C ASP A 181 10.69 17.64 19.93
N TYR A 182 11.07 16.36 19.78
CA TYR A 182 10.24 15.23 20.22
C TYR A 182 10.06 15.21 21.74
N GLU A 183 11.11 15.45 22.52
CA GLU A 183 11.02 15.50 23.96
C GLU A 183 10.06 16.60 24.47
N GLY A 184 10.08 17.77 23.83
CA GLY A 184 9.16 18.87 24.12
C GLY A 184 7.71 18.45 23.92
N ALA A 185 7.42 17.87 22.76
CA ALA A 185 6.08 17.39 22.43
C ALA A 185 5.62 16.25 23.35
N LEU A 186 6.48 15.30 23.68
CA LEU A 186 6.14 14.18 24.57
C LEU A 186 5.78 14.63 25.99
N ARG A 187 6.39 15.72 26.50
CA ARG A 187 6.02 16.31 27.79
C ARG A 187 4.66 17.00 27.76
N GLU A 188 4.33 17.63 26.62
CA GLU A 188 3.08 18.33 26.44
C GLU A 188 1.90 17.37 26.12
N TYR A 189 2.18 16.30 25.36
CA TYR A 189 1.19 15.32 24.92
C TYR A 189 1.52 13.91 25.42
N PRO A 190 1.28 13.58 26.68
CA PRO A 190 1.70 12.29 27.30
C PRO A 190 0.95 11.08 26.71
N ASN A 191 -0.25 11.27 26.16
CA ASN A 191 -1.02 10.20 25.50
C ASN A 191 -0.67 10.02 24.02
N SER A 192 0.48 10.48 23.60
CA SER A 192 0.90 10.41 22.21
C SER A 192 1.55 9.09 21.83
N VAL A 193 1.69 8.90 20.51
CA VAL A 193 2.55 7.92 19.86
C VAL A 193 3.53 8.67 18.96
N VAL A 194 4.79 8.23 18.93
CA VAL A 194 5.78 8.76 17.99
C VAL A 194 5.72 7.98 16.70
N LEU A 195 5.63 8.69 15.58
CA LEU A 195 5.65 8.12 14.23
C LEU A 195 6.90 8.59 13.50
N LYS A 196 7.78 7.67 13.15
CA LYS A 196 8.92 7.87 12.25
C LYS A 196 8.52 7.42 10.86
N VAL A 197 8.71 8.27 9.85
CA VAL A 197 8.30 7.96 8.45
C VAL A 197 9.50 8.08 7.53
N HIS A 198 9.77 7.02 6.77
CA HIS A 198 10.81 7.05 5.75
C HIS A 198 10.32 7.76 4.48
N ARG A 199 11.13 8.68 3.98
CA ARG A 199 10.89 9.43 2.74
C ARG A 199 11.25 8.59 1.52
N SER A 200 10.40 7.65 1.13
CA SER A 200 10.67 6.67 0.08
C SER A 200 10.61 7.22 -1.35
N ASN A 201 9.99 8.37 -1.57
CA ASN A 201 9.71 8.94 -2.90
C ASN A 201 10.33 10.33 -3.15
N PHE A 202 11.01 10.90 -2.16
CA PHE A 202 11.77 12.14 -2.30
C PHE A 202 12.92 12.19 -1.28
N SER A 203 13.85 13.12 -1.47
CA SER A 203 14.95 13.37 -0.53
C SER A 203 15.06 14.86 -0.22
N ILE A 204 15.50 15.16 1.00
CA ILE A 204 15.87 16.53 1.42
C ILE A 204 17.39 16.53 1.58
N SER A 205 18.07 17.47 0.93
CA SER A 205 19.53 17.58 0.99
C SER A 205 19.97 18.99 1.34
N GLY A 206 21.22 19.16 1.78
CA GLY A 206 21.79 20.44 2.18
C GLY A 206 21.91 20.58 3.69
N PHE A 207 21.45 21.67 4.26
CA PHE A 207 21.49 21.95 5.70
C PHE A 207 20.36 21.24 6.44
N THR A 208 20.49 19.92 6.60
CA THR A 208 19.46 19.02 7.15
C THR A 208 19.92 18.37 8.46
N GLU A 209 18.96 17.97 9.29
CA GLU A 209 19.17 17.20 10.50
C GLU A 209 17.90 16.37 10.76
N GLU A 210 18.05 15.08 11.03
CA GLU A 210 16.96 14.18 11.36
C GLU A 210 17.33 13.31 12.56
N VAL A 211 16.32 12.78 13.23
CA VAL A 211 16.49 11.90 14.39
C VAL A 211 16.41 10.45 13.92
N GLU A 212 17.42 9.68 14.28
CA GLU A 212 17.46 8.25 13.93
C GLU A 212 16.47 7.44 14.77
N ILE A 213 16.07 6.28 14.24
CA ILE A 213 15.08 5.43 14.91
C ILE A 213 15.59 4.93 16.28
N ALA A 214 16.88 4.68 16.42
CA ALA A 214 17.51 4.26 17.67
C ALA A 214 17.37 5.32 18.76
N GLU A 215 17.56 6.60 18.41
CA GLU A 215 17.39 7.72 19.35
C GLU A 215 15.92 7.85 19.80
N LEU A 216 14.97 7.68 18.88
CA LEU A 216 13.54 7.67 19.21
C LEU A 216 13.14 6.48 20.09
N ALA A 217 13.82 5.36 19.95
CA ALA A 217 13.60 4.19 20.79
C ALA A 217 14.03 4.43 22.25
N GLU A 218 15.07 5.21 22.49
CA GLU A 218 15.44 5.65 23.84
C GLU A 218 14.37 6.55 24.46
N LEU A 219 13.78 7.46 23.68
CA LEU A 219 12.66 8.30 24.11
C LEU A 219 11.42 7.48 24.46
N LYS A 220 11.13 6.42 23.69
CA LYS A 220 10.02 5.50 23.99
C LYS A 220 10.11 4.98 25.43
N ASN A 221 11.28 4.54 25.85
CA ASN A 221 11.48 4.01 27.20
C ASN A 221 11.40 5.11 28.28
N LYS A 222 11.96 6.29 28.00
CA LYS A 222 11.98 7.42 28.92
C LYS A 222 10.60 8.02 29.19
N TYR A 223 9.74 8.07 28.18
CA TYR A 223 8.41 8.70 28.26
C TYR A 223 7.25 7.70 28.26
N GLU A 224 7.53 6.39 28.30
CA GLU A 224 6.51 5.31 28.22
C GLU A 224 5.57 5.47 27.04
N THR A 225 6.08 6.00 25.93
CA THR A 225 5.31 6.18 24.69
C THR A 225 5.41 4.96 23.79
N LEU A 226 4.67 4.96 22.70
CA LEU A 226 4.76 3.95 21.63
C LEU A 226 5.47 4.55 20.43
N LEU A 227 6.25 3.73 19.73
CA LEU A 227 6.98 4.12 18.54
C LEU A 227 6.50 3.27 17.36
N ILE A 228 6.10 3.94 16.28
CA ILE A 228 5.78 3.33 14.99
C ILE A 228 6.85 3.75 13.99
N HIS A 229 7.40 2.81 13.25
CA HIS A 229 8.28 3.09 12.13
C HIS A 229 7.62 2.71 10.81
N ASP A 230 7.27 3.69 10.00
CA ASP A 230 6.76 3.51 8.65
C ASP A 230 7.93 3.47 7.66
N LEU A 231 8.30 2.28 7.25
CA LEU A 231 9.40 2.04 6.31
C LEU A 231 9.03 2.34 4.85
N GLY A 232 7.74 2.54 4.55
CA GLY A 232 7.29 2.71 3.18
C GLY A 232 7.65 1.49 2.32
N SER A 233 8.67 1.61 1.48
CA SER A 233 9.20 0.53 0.62
C SER A 233 10.38 -0.17 1.30
N GLY A 234 10.16 -0.83 2.43
CA GLY A 234 11.22 -1.51 3.17
C GLY A 234 11.84 -2.71 2.44
N LEU A 235 13.11 -3.00 2.71
CA LEU A 235 13.85 -4.16 2.24
C LEU A 235 13.98 -5.19 3.35
N VAL A 236 13.70 -6.44 3.05
CA VAL A 236 13.91 -7.59 3.97
C VAL A 236 15.32 -8.16 3.82
N ILE A 237 15.92 -8.01 2.64
CA ILE A 237 17.26 -8.54 2.30
C ILE A 237 18.14 -7.35 1.91
N GLU A 238 19.32 -7.29 2.49
CA GLU A 238 20.31 -6.26 2.16
C GLU A 238 20.64 -6.28 0.67
N ASN A 239 20.50 -5.14 0.02
CA ASN A 239 20.86 -4.92 -1.35
C ASN A 239 21.44 -3.52 -1.52
N SER A 240 22.76 -3.43 -1.67
CA SER A 240 23.47 -2.15 -1.73
C SER A 240 23.01 -1.22 -2.86
N PHE A 241 22.56 -1.78 -4.00
CA PHE A 241 22.00 -0.99 -5.10
C PHE A 241 20.65 -0.36 -4.70
N LEU A 242 19.74 -1.16 -4.12
CA LEU A 242 18.41 -0.69 -3.74
C LEU A 242 18.49 0.27 -2.56
N THR A 243 19.34 0.01 -1.56
CA THR A 243 19.56 0.92 -0.42
C THR A 243 20.08 2.28 -0.88
N LYS A 244 21.02 2.29 -1.85
CA LYS A 244 21.54 3.53 -2.43
C LYS A 244 20.48 4.34 -3.18
N HIS A 245 19.40 3.69 -3.64
CA HIS A 245 18.28 4.29 -4.38
C HIS A 245 17.03 4.49 -3.53
N SER A 246 17.21 4.82 -2.24
CA SER A 246 16.11 5.23 -1.33
C SER A 246 15.15 4.13 -0.91
N LEU A 247 15.62 2.89 -0.78
CA LEU A 247 14.88 1.85 -0.08
C LEU A 247 15.50 1.63 1.29
N SER A 248 14.68 1.71 2.35
CA SER A 248 15.13 1.43 3.72
C SER A 248 15.33 -0.06 3.93
N LEU A 249 16.42 -0.44 4.57
CA LEU A 249 16.57 -1.77 5.14
C LEU A 249 15.61 -1.97 6.33
N PHE A 250 15.05 -3.16 6.40
CA PHE A 250 14.43 -3.63 7.62
C PHE A 250 15.56 -4.04 8.57
N GLU A 251 16.01 -3.12 9.42
CA GLU A 251 17.05 -3.38 10.40
C GLU A 251 16.42 -4.07 11.61
N GLN A 252 17.00 -5.20 12.01
CA GLN A 252 16.69 -5.89 13.25
C GLN A 252 17.39 -5.17 14.42
N GLU A 253 17.01 -3.94 14.68
CA GLU A 253 17.44 -3.31 15.91
C GLU A 253 16.68 -3.92 17.10
N PRO A 254 17.31 -4.12 18.25
CA PRO A 254 16.69 -4.73 19.43
C PRO A 254 15.67 -3.81 20.11
N VAL A 255 14.85 -3.14 19.34
CA VAL A 255 13.90 -2.14 19.80
C VAL A 255 12.48 -2.63 19.50
N SER A 256 11.71 -2.77 20.54
CA SER A 256 10.29 -3.11 20.43
C SER A 256 9.50 -1.93 19.84
N TYR A 257 9.33 -1.87 18.53
CA TYR A 257 8.48 -0.93 17.83
C TYR A 257 7.71 -1.61 16.69
N THR A 258 6.66 -0.97 16.19
CA THR A 258 5.84 -1.48 15.11
C THR A 258 6.40 -1.02 13.78
N HIS A 259 6.77 -1.97 12.91
CA HIS A 259 7.17 -1.68 11.54
C HIS A 259 5.97 -1.74 10.60
N LEU A 260 5.84 -0.73 9.76
CA LEU A 260 4.87 -0.69 8.69
C LEU A 260 5.61 -0.67 7.36
N THR A 261 5.45 -1.68 6.55
CA THR A 261 6.08 -1.76 5.24
C THR A 261 5.07 -2.14 4.17
N LEU A 262 5.26 -1.63 2.97
CA LEU A 262 4.60 -2.18 1.80
C LEU A 262 5.16 -3.58 1.57
N PRO A 263 4.32 -4.57 1.22
CA PRO A 263 4.82 -5.86 0.76
C PRO A 263 5.45 -5.67 -0.63
N THR A 264 6.66 -5.16 -0.64
CA THR A 264 7.46 -5.10 -1.85
C THR A 264 8.23 -6.39 -1.93
N ILE A 265 7.62 -7.43 -2.47
CA ILE A 265 8.34 -8.65 -2.83
C ILE A 265 9.11 -8.31 -4.11
N LEU A 266 10.32 -7.79 -3.96
CA LEU A 266 11.30 -7.77 -5.02
C LEU A 266 11.85 -9.18 -5.15
N ARG A 267 11.33 -9.96 -6.09
CA ARG A 267 12.07 -11.06 -6.67
C ARG A 267 12.99 -10.45 -7.74
N VAL A 268 14.27 -10.45 -7.46
CA VAL A 268 15.32 -10.34 -8.47
C VAL A 268 15.51 -11.71 -9.10
#